data_2e3796cb3b4fa448252f7886c0fd8758
#
_entry.id   2e3796cb3b4fa448252f7886c0fd8758
#
_cell.length_a   1.000
_cell.length_b   1.000
_cell.length_c   1.000
_cell.angle_alpha   90.00
_cell.angle_beta   90.00
_cell.angle_gamma   90.00
#
_symmetry.space_group_name_H-M   'P 1'
#
loop_
_entity.id
_entity.type
_entity.pdbx_description
1 polymer ?
#
loop_
_entity_poly.entity_id
_entity_poly.type
_entity_poly.pdbx_seq_one_letter_code
_entity_poly.pdbx_strand_id
1 'polypeptide(L)'
;MAKKIIRKAAKKLVAKKAVAKKAVARMPAKPAAAPKAGAHSTQHAVEQFLYRQAEILDGKHWQEYIDLFTADGVYWMPADPADKHWDGIPSIFAEDKNLMTVRMKRVLHPDAWSQRPLWGTNHVVGNVNIEKESANGDVVVRSRFHMMELRRDNVRHFAGRYVHQLKKTASGYRIKAQRVDMTNAQAAFDYVLQVWV
;
A
#
# COMPACT_ATOMS: atom_id res chain seq x y z
N MET A 1 -40.36 -40.48 -37.66
CA MET A 1 -40.00 -39.07 -38.01
C MET A 1 -38.99 -38.40 -37.02
N ALA A 2 -38.95 -38.77 -35.77
CA ALA A 2 -38.08 -38.14 -34.75
C ALA A 2 -36.54 -38.30 -34.97
N LYS A 3 -36.06 -39.45 -35.45
CA LYS A 3 -34.62 -39.67 -35.67
C LYS A 3 -33.99 -38.81 -36.77
N LYS A 4 -34.81 -38.29 -37.73
CA LYS A 4 -34.28 -37.46 -38.85
C LYS A 4 -34.07 -36.01 -38.44
N ILE A 5 -34.81 -35.52 -37.44
CA ILE A 5 -34.73 -34.15 -36.91
C ILE A 5 -33.46 -34.00 -36.03
N ILE A 6 -33.15 -35.00 -35.21
CA ILE A 6 -31.97 -34.98 -34.31
C ILE A 6 -30.67 -34.96 -35.09
N ARG A 7 -30.55 -35.70 -36.22
CA ARG A 7 -29.36 -35.69 -37.10
C ARG A 7 -29.12 -34.35 -37.81
N LYS A 8 -30.19 -33.61 -38.13
CA LYS A 8 -30.06 -32.28 -38.77
C LYS A 8 -29.65 -31.19 -37.78
N ALA A 9 -30.06 -31.28 -36.52
CA ALA A 9 -29.63 -30.37 -35.47
C ALA A 9 -28.15 -30.58 -35.09
N ALA A 10 -27.68 -31.82 -34.99
CA ALA A 10 -26.27 -32.15 -34.69
C ALA A 10 -25.31 -31.66 -35.78
N LYS A 11 -25.66 -31.77 -37.06
CA LYS A 11 -24.84 -31.26 -38.18
C LYS A 11 -24.73 -29.72 -38.18
N LYS A 12 -25.78 -29.01 -37.75
CA LYS A 12 -25.81 -27.53 -37.66
C LYS A 12 -24.94 -27.00 -36.50
N LEU A 13 -24.81 -27.77 -35.41
CA LEU A 13 -23.99 -27.40 -34.26
C LEU A 13 -22.49 -27.59 -34.54
N VAL A 14 -22.13 -28.62 -35.27
CA VAL A 14 -20.71 -28.89 -35.67
C VAL A 14 -20.22 -27.85 -36.69
N ALA A 15 -21.06 -27.38 -37.60
CA ALA A 15 -20.71 -26.35 -38.56
C ALA A 15 -20.46 -24.96 -37.92
N LYS A 16 -21.19 -24.64 -36.80
CA LYS A 16 -20.98 -23.38 -36.09
C LYS A 16 -19.71 -23.35 -35.22
N LYS A 17 -19.15 -24.49 -34.82
CA LYS A 17 -17.87 -24.55 -34.08
C LYS A 17 -16.64 -24.43 -34.96
N ALA A 18 -16.74 -24.62 -36.26
CA ALA A 18 -15.59 -24.53 -37.18
C ALA A 18 -15.31 -23.11 -37.68
N VAL A 19 -16.21 -22.14 -37.52
CA VAL A 19 -16.01 -20.76 -38.00
C VAL A 19 -15.37 -19.82 -36.95
N ALA A 20 -15.23 -20.25 -35.70
CA ALA A 20 -14.69 -19.42 -34.61
C ALA A 20 -13.18 -19.50 -34.40
N LYS A 21 -12.41 -20.10 -35.34
CA LYS A 21 -10.93 -20.15 -35.33
C LYS A 21 -10.30 -19.31 -36.42
N LYS A 22 -10.83 -18.13 -36.73
CA LYS A 22 -10.09 -17.16 -37.54
C LYS A 22 -9.31 -16.23 -36.64
N ALA A 23 -8.00 -16.52 -36.57
CA ALA A 23 -6.89 -15.64 -36.28
C ALA A 23 -7.21 -14.23 -35.71
N VAL A 24 -7.07 -14.06 -34.41
CA VAL A 24 -6.68 -12.78 -33.86
C VAL A 24 -5.23 -12.57 -34.29
N ALA A 25 -5.01 -11.76 -35.33
CA ALA A 25 -3.68 -11.33 -35.73
C ALA A 25 -3.07 -10.57 -34.55
N ARG A 26 -2.07 -11.16 -33.92
CA ARG A 26 -1.29 -10.53 -32.86
C ARG A 26 -0.55 -9.38 -33.53
N MET A 27 -1.02 -8.14 -33.28
CA MET A 27 -0.24 -6.95 -33.65
C MET A 27 1.12 -7.07 -32.96
N PRO A 28 2.24 -6.84 -33.64
CA PRO A 28 3.54 -6.83 -32.99
C PRO A 28 3.52 -5.70 -31.96
N ALA A 29 3.66 -6.05 -30.69
CA ALA A 29 3.86 -5.08 -29.63
C ALA A 29 5.15 -4.33 -29.95
N LYS A 30 5.06 -3.00 -30.08
CA LYS A 30 6.22 -2.13 -30.19
C LYS A 30 7.13 -2.46 -28.99
N PRO A 31 8.41 -2.81 -29.18
CA PRO A 31 9.27 -3.10 -28.06
C PRO A 31 9.29 -1.88 -27.15
N ALA A 32 8.89 -2.09 -25.88
CA ALA A 32 9.02 -1.07 -24.86
C ALA A 32 10.49 -0.67 -24.79
N ALA A 33 10.77 0.64 -24.86
CA ALA A 33 12.13 1.12 -24.73
C ALA A 33 12.72 0.57 -23.44
N ALA A 34 13.92 -0.03 -23.49
CA ALA A 34 14.60 -0.51 -22.31
C ALA A 34 14.75 0.64 -21.30
N PRO A 35 14.36 0.45 -20.03
CA PRO A 35 14.43 1.51 -19.05
C PRO A 35 15.89 1.94 -18.85
N LYS A 36 16.13 3.26 -18.76
CA LYS A 36 17.47 3.81 -18.53
C LYS A 36 18.00 3.27 -17.20
N ALA A 37 19.23 2.82 -17.14
CA ALA A 37 19.87 2.21 -15.97
C ALA A 37 19.70 3.04 -14.66
N GLY A 38 19.61 4.38 -14.75
CA GLY A 38 19.33 5.26 -13.63
C GLY A 38 17.90 5.14 -13.04
N ALA A 39 16.89 4.91 -13.89
CA ALA A 39 15.49 4.77 -13.44
C ALA A 39 15.28 3.46 -12.66
N HIS A 40 15.98 2.38 -13.05
CA HIS A 40 15.94 1.13 -12.29
C HIS A 40 16.56 1.26 -10.88
N SER A 41 17.63 2.03 -10.75
CA SER A 41 18.27 2.24 -9.44
C SER A 41 17.38 3.03 -8.48
N THR A 42 16.67 4.06 -8.96
CA THR A 42 15.74 4.86 -8.14
C THR A 42 14.54 4.03 -7.71
N GLN A 43 13.89 3.32 -8.65
CA GLN A 43 12.76 2.45 -8.36
C GLN A 43 13.13 1.40 -7.30
N HIS A 44 14.24 0.68 -7.51
CA HIS A 44 14.70 -0.33 -6.58
C HIS A 44 15.03 0.27 -5.19
N ALA A 45 15.70 1.42 -5.13
CA ALA A 45 16.03 2.08 -3.87
C ALA A 45 14.77 2.49 -3.09
N VAL A 46 13.73 2.95 -3.79
CA VAL A 46 12.44 3.30 -3.20
C VAL A 46 11.73 2.05 -2.69
N GLU A 47 11.67 0.98 -3.47
CA GLU A 47 11.07 -0.29 -3.07
C GLU A 47 11.74 -0.85 -1.81
N GLN A 48 13.08 -0.90 -1.77
CA GLN A 48 13.82 -1.36 -0.60
C GLN A 48 13.56 -0.48 0.63
N PHE A 49 13.40 0.84 0.45
CA PHE A 49 13.04 1.74 1.54
C PHE A 49 11.65 1.42 2.11
N LEU A 50 10.64 1.19 1.26
CA LEU A 50 9.28 0.87 1.70
C LEU A 50 9.19 -0.54 2.33
N TYR A 51 9.93 -1.52 1.83
CA TYR A 51 9.98 -2.86 2.43
C TYR A 51 10.65 -2.81 3.81
N ARG A 52 11.73 -2.07 3.95
CA ARG A 52 12.36 -1.84 5.26
C ARG A 52 11.41 -1.13 6.23
N GLN A 53 10.63 -0.15 5.78
CA GLN A 53 9.61 0.50 6.59
C GLN A 53 8.60 -0.51 7.14
N ALA A 54 8.11 -1.43 6.30
CA ALA A 54 7.19 -2.50 6.69
C ALA A 54 7.82 -3.42 7.76
N GLU A 55 9.05 -3.87 7.56
CA GLU A 55 9.79 -4.70 8.52
C GLU A 55 9.98 -4.00 9.89
N ILE A 56 10.28 -2.70 9.88
CA ILE A 56 10.42 -1.89 11.09
C ILE A 56 9.09 -1.84 11.87
N LEU A 57 7.97 -1.66 11.17
CA LEU A 57 6.63 -1.63 11.77
C LEU A 57 6.27 -3.00 12.36
N ASP A 58 6.46 -4.07 11.60
CA ASP A 58 6.16 -5.46 12.03
C ASP A 58 7.06 -5.90 13.18
N GLY A 59 8.32 -5.45 13.16
CA GLY A 59 9.28 -5.65 14.27
C GLY A 59 9.01 -4.79 15.50
N LYS A 60 8.06 -3.84 15.43
CA LYS A 60 7.75 -2.88 16.52
C LYS A 60 8.94 -2.01 16.92
N HIS A 61 9.81 -1.72 15.96
CA HIS A 61 10.97 -0.85 16.15
C HIS A 61 10.54 0.63 16.04
N TRP A 62 9.68 1.07 16.96
CA TRP A 62 8.97 2.35 16.88
C TRP A 62 9.88 3.57 16.74
N GLN A 63 11.02 3.59 17.45
CA GLN A 63 11.96 4.69 17.34
C GLN A 63 12.60 4.73 15.95
N GLU A 64 12.98 3.57 15.40
CA GLU A 64 13.54 3.50 14.05
C GLU A 64 12.52 3.97 13.00
N TYR A 65 11.23 3.64 13.19
CA TYR A 65 10.16 4.13 12.33
C TYR A 65 10.05 5.66 12.36
N ILE A 66 10.03 6.25 13.57
CA ILE A 66 9.99 7.71 13.74
C ILE A 66 11.24 8.36 13.12
N ASP A 67 12.38 7.70 13.19
CA ASP A 67 13.63 8.18 12.63
C ASP A 67 13.68 8.12 11.10
N LEU A 68 12.77 7.39 10.45
CA LEU A 68 12.61 7.48 8.99
C LEU A 68 12.07 8.85 8.55
N PHE A 69 11.43 9.60 9.41
CA PHE A 69 10.85 10.89 9.07
C PHE A 69 11.88 12.03 9.15
N THR A 70 11.68 13.07 8.32
CA THR A 70 12.40 14.35 8.47
C THR A 70 11.99 15.04 9.78
N ALA A 71 12.72 16.05 10.22
CA ALA A 71 12.37 16.78 11.45
C ALA A 71 10.96 17.38 11.41
N ASP A 72 10.50 17.78 10.23
CA ASP A 72 9.18 18.34 9.94
C ASP A 72 8.28 17.33 9.20
N GLY A 73 8.55 16.03 9.38
CA GLY A 73 7.80 14.96 8.75
C GLY A 73 6.44 14.73 9.39
N VAL A 74 5.47 14.30 8.58
CA VAL A 74 4.09 14.09 8.98
C VAL A 74 3.60 12.69 8.58
N TYR A 75 2.93 12.02 9.51
CA TYR A 75 2.12 10.84 9.27
C TYR A 75 0.65 11.22 9.28
N TRP A 76 -0.08 10.91 8.23
CA TRP A 76 -1.47 11.30 8.07
C TRP A 76 -2.34 10.18 7.53
N MET A 77 -3.42 9.88 8.25
CA MET A 77 -4.47 8.96 7.83
C MET A 77 -5.81 9.71 7.91
N PRO A 78 -6.30 10.26 6.79
CA PRO A 78 -7.57 10.98 6.75
C PRO A 78 -8.75 10.05 7.07
N ALA A 79 -9.79 10.60 7.69
CA ALA A 79 -11.07 9.93 7.82
C ALA A 79 -11.86 9.97 6.50
N ASP A 80 -11.76 11.08 5.75
CA ASP A 80 -12.33 11.22 4.41
C ASP A 80 -11.21 11.21 3.35
N PRO A 81 -11.25 10.29 2.36
CA PRO A 81 -10.28 10.27 1.26
C PRO A 81 -10.27 11.55 0.41
N ALA A 82 -11.33 12.36 0.46
CA ALA A 82 -11.42 13.63 -0.26
C ALA A 82 -10.56 14.73 0.36
N ASP A 83 -10.16 14.59 1.61
CA ASP A 83 -9.35 15.56 2.32
C ASP A 83 -7.99 15.78 1.64
N LYS A 84 -7.57 17.05 1.55
CA LYS A 84 -6.34 17.46 0.85
C LYS A 84 -5.21 17.87 1.81
N HIS A 85 -5.54 18.26 3.03
CA HIS A 85 -4.62 18.78 4.02
C HIS A 85 -4.79 18.03 5.32
N TRP A 86 -3.73 17.83 6.07
CA TRP A 86 -3.75 17.11 7.33
C TRP A 86 -4.07 18.00 8.54
N ASP A 87 -3.82 19.31 8.42
CA ASP A 87 -3.95 20.26 9.50
C ASP A 87 -5.39 20.77 9.62
N GLY A 88 -5.90 20.82 10.85
CA GLY A 88 -7.19 21.40 11.19
C GLY A 88 -8.43 20.60 10.78
N ILE A 89 -8.29 19.36 10.32
CA ILE A 89 -9.40 18.50 9.93
C ILE A 89 -9.46 17.20 10.75
N PRO A 90 -10.66 16.63 10.98
CA PRO A 90 -10.78 15.32 11.62
C PRO A 90 -10.06 14.24 10.84
N SER A 91 -9.19 13.50 11.51
CA SER A 91 -8.41 12.43 10.92
C SER A 91 -8.36 11.22 11.84
N ILE A 92 -8.14 10.03 11.28
CA ILE A 92 -7.85 8.84 12.09
C ILE A 92 -6.49 9.03 12.78
N PHE A 93 -5.50 9.50 12.02
CA PHE A 93 -4.21 9.97 12.51
C PHE A 93 -3.80 11.26 11.78
N ALA A 94 -3.29 12.23 12.52
CA ALA A 94 -2.62 13.41 11.98
C ALA A 94 -1.49 13.76 12.95
N GLU A 95 -0.28 13.31 12.67
CA GLU A 95 0.81 13.29 13.63
C GLU A 95 2.09 13.86 13.02
N ASP A 96 2.61 14.89 13.67
CA ASP A 96 3.99 15.30 13.52
C ASP A 96 4.92 14.34 14.30
N LYS A 97 6.22 14.54 14.18
CA LYS A 97 7.21 13.70 14.84
C LYS A 97 7.13 13.74 16.38
N ASN A 98 6.69 14.86 16.96
CA ASN A 98 6.50 14.98 18.42
C ASN A 98 5.33 14.11 18.87
N LEU A 99 4.20 14.18 18.18
CA LEU A 99 3.02 13.40 18.50
C LEU A 99 3.26 11.89 18.27
N MET A 100 3.99 11.51 17.22
CA MET A 100 4.46 10.14 17.02
C MET A 100 5.28 9.64 18.22
N THR A 101 6.19 10.48 18.76
CA THR A 101 6.99 10.15 19.93
C THR A 101 6.10 9.97 21.19
N VAL A 102 5.09 10.80 21.36
CA VAL A 102 4.12 10.66 22.46
C VAL A 102 3.35 9.34 22.34
N ARG A 103 2.91 8.99 21.13
CA ARG A 103 2.23 7.71 20.86
C ARG A 103 3.13 6.53 21.19
N MET A 104 4.36 6.53 20.75
CA MET A 104 5.34 5.48 21.05
C MET A 104 5.50 5.29 22.56
N LYS A 105 5.67 6.37 23.33
CA LYS A 105 5.80 6.30 24.79
C LYS A 105 4.55 5.72 25.45
N ARG A 106 3.35 6.02 24.92
CA ARG A 106 2.09 5.41 25.42
C ARG A 106 2.06 3.90 25.16
N VAL A 107 2.44 3.47 23.95
CA VAL A 107 2.46 2.04 23.58
C VAL A 107 3.45 1.26 24.44
N LEU A 108 4.59 1.85 24.75
CA LEU A 108 5.66 1.23 25.56
C LEU A 108 5.44 1.35 27.08
N HIS A 109 4.42 2.08 27.52
CA HIS A 109 4.19 2.27 28.95
C HIS A 109 3.85 0.95 29.64
N PRO A 110 4.42 0.64 30.82
CA PRO A 110 4.15 -0.60 31.57
C PRO A 110 2.67 -0.86 31.85
N ASP A 111 1.90 0.22 32.08
CA ASP A 111 0.46 0.16 32.39
C ASP A 111 -0.43 0.31 31.15
N ALA A 112 0.11 0.16 29.95
CA ALA A 112 -0.66 0.22 28.72
C ALA A 112 -1.49 -1.07 28.51
N TRP A 113 -2.64 -1.18 29.19
CA TRP A 113 -3.55 -2.34 29.13
C TRP A 113 -3.98 -2.69 27.71
N SER A 114 -4.15 -1.72 26.84
CA SER A 114 -4.50 -1.92 25.43
C SER A 114 -3.45 -2.68 24.65
N GLN A 115 -2.21 -2.75 25.14
CA GLN A 115 -1.09 -3.44 24.53
C GLN A 115 -0.92 -4.88 25.05
N ARG A 116 -1.80 -5.33 25.93
CA ARG A 116 -1.76 -6.69 26.49
C ARG A 116 -3.02 -7.49 26.09
N PRO A 117 -2.89 -8.73 25.60
CA PRO A 117 -1.65 -9.40 25.18
C PRO A 117 -1.02 -8.68 23.98
N LEU A 118 0.25 -8.98 23.73
CA LEU A 118 0.96 -8.50 22.56
C LEU A 118 0.16 -8.86 21.29
N TRP A 119 0.10 -7.91 20.41
CA TRP A 119 -0.48 -8.05 19.07
C TRP A 119 0.64 -8.13 18.04
N GLY A 120 0.37 -8.71 16.88
CA GLY A 120 1.29 -8.82 15.76
C GLY A 120 0.71 -8.16 14.52
N THR A 121 1.57 -7.63 13.69
CA THR A 121 1.20 -7.13 12.36
C THR A 121 2.04 -7.80 11.30
N ASN A 122 1.52 -7.82 10.08
CA ASN A 122 2.25 -8.21 8.89
C ASN A 122 1.82 -7.29 7.75
N HIS A 123 2.77 -6.49 7.25
CA HIS A 123 2.57 -5.59 6.14
C HIS A 123 3.08 -6.18 4.84
N VAL A 124 2.27 -6.11 3.80
CA VAL A 124 2.67 -6.39 2.42
C VAL A 124 2.53 -5.10 1.62
N VAL A 125 3.64 -4.61 1.09
CA VAL A 125 3.68 -3.42 0.24
C VAL A 125 3.94 -3.83 -1.19
N GLY A 126 3.16 -3.29 -2.12
CA GLY A 126 3.28 -3.60 -3.54
C GLY A 126 2.80 -2.47 -4.44
N ASN A 127 2.84 -2.70 -5.74
CA ASN A 127 2.41 -1.75 -6.76
C ASN A 127 3.08 -0.38 -6.57
N VAL A 128 4.38 -0.39 -6.26
CA VAL A 128 5.18 0.81 -6.04
C VAL A 128 5.36 1.56 -7.35
N ASN A 129 4.91 2.80 -7.39
CA ASN A 129 4.97 3.66 -8.56
C ASN A 129 5.50 5.04 -8.18
N ILE A 130 6.59 5.46 -8.79
CA ILE A 130 7.13 6.82 -8.66
C ILE A 130 6.31 7.73 -9.56
N GLU A 131 5.46 8.59 -8.97
CA GLU A 131 4.61 9.51 -9.71
C GLU A 131 5.37 10.78 -10.14
N LYS A 132 6.34 11.18 -9.33
CA LYS A 132 7.16 12.37 -9.60
C LYS A 132 8.55 12.17 -9.04
N GLU A 133 9.56 12.57 -9.82
CA GLU A 133 10.95 12.69 -9.39
C GLU A 133 11.43 14.12 -9.67
N SER A 134 12.01 14.76 -8.67
CA SER A 134 12.52 16.13 -8.76
C SER A 134 14.03 16.09 -9.10
N ALA A 135 14.57 17.20 -9.60
CA ALA A 135 15.98 17.28 -9.98
C ALA A 135 16.96 17.01 -8.85
N ASN A 136 16.57 17.25 -7.61
CA ASN A 136 17.37 16.93 -6.40
C ASN A 136 17.22 15.49 -5.91
N GLY A 137 16.47 14.64 -6.64
CA GLY A 137 16.23 13.24 -6.32
C GLY A 137 15.11 13.00 -5.31
N ASP A 138 14.37 14.02 -4.88
CA ASP A 138 13.15 13.84 -4.09
C ASP A 138 12.07 13.18 -4.95
N VAL A 139 11.30 12.28 -4.36
CA VAL A 139 10.26 11.55 -5.09
C VAL A 139 8.92 11.60 -4.40
N VAL A 140 7.85 11.57 -5.19
CA VAL A 140 6.49 11.27 -4.74
C VAL A 140 6.17 9.85 -5.20
N VAL A 141 5.82 8.99 -4.26
CA VAL A 141 5.62 7.57 -4.50
C VAL A 141 4.22 7.17 -4.07
N ARG A 142 3.54 6.45 -4.93
CA ARG A 142 2.29 5.77 -4.60
C ARG A 142 2.53 4.26 -4.54
N SER A 143 1.99 3.62 -3.50
CA SER A 143 2.01 2.17 -3.38
C SER A 143 0.69 1.65 -2.83
N ARG A 144 0.51 0.34 -2.84
CA ARG A 144 -0.59 -0.36 -2.17
C ARG A 144 -0.04 -1.08 -0.97
N PHE A 145 -0.89 -1.20 0.06
CA PHE A 145 -0.57 -2.03 1.20
C PHE A 145 -1.73 -2.95 1.55
N HIS A 146 -1.37 -4.04 2.16
CA HIS A 146 -2.27 -4.91 2.91
C HIS A 146 -1.59 -5.22 4.24
N MET A 147 -2.28 -4.95 5.34
CA MET A 147 -1.80 -5.27 6.68
C MET A 147 -2.77 -6.24 7.36
N MET A 148 -2.24 -7.29 7.93
CA MET A 148 -2.94 -8.15 8.86
C MET A 148 -2.51 -7.78 10.28
N GLU A 149 -3.48 -7.61 11.18
CA GLU A 149 -3.25 -7.47 12.62
C GLU A 149 -3.83 -8.68 13.34
N LEU A 150 -3.02 -9.36 14.12
CA LEU A 150 -3.45 -10.40 15.05
C LEU A 150 -3.45 -9.84 16.47
N ARG A 151 -4.59 -9.89 17.13
CA ARG A 151 -4.70 -9.53 18.54
C ARG A 151 -5.52 -10.58 19.28
N ARG A 152 -4.90 -11.29 20.21
CA ARG A 152 -5.47 -12.53 20.79
C ARG A 152 -5.78 -13.51 19.65
N ASP A 153 -7.04 -14.00 19.58
CA ASP A 153 -7.51 -14.91 18.54
C ASP A 153 -8.22 -14.20 17.38
N ASN A 154 -8.23 -12.84 17.40
CA ASN A 154 -8.90 -12.04 16.38
C ASN A 154 -7.90 -11.52 15.36
N VAL A 155 -8.24 -11.72 14.08
CA VAL A 155 -7.51 -11.19 12.95
C VAL A 155 -8.29 -10.06 12.32
N ARG A 156 -7.65 -8.91 12.09
CA ARG A 156 -8.19 -7.81 11.31
C ARG A 156 -7.34 -7.60 10.07
N HIS A 157 -7.99 -7.18 9.01
CA HIS A 157 -7.33 -6.84 7.76
C HIS A 157 -7.54 -5.37 7.45
N PHE A 158 -6.47 -4.69 7.11
CA PHE A 158 -6.45 -3.33 6.63
C PHE A 158 -5.79 -3.30 5.26
N ALA A 159 -6.35 -2.53 4.36
CA ALA A 159 -5.79 -2.38 3.03
C ALA A 159 -6.03 -0.98 2.50
N GLY A 160 -5.16 -0.53 1.63
CA GLY A 160 -5.31 0.80 1.08
C GLY A 160 -4.18 1.22 0.18
N ARG A 161 -3.92 2.51 0.22
CA ARG A 161 -2.91 3.17 -0.58
C ARG A 161 -2.04 4.05 0.31
N TYR A 162 -0.75 3.98 0.07
CA TYR A 162 0.19 4.98 0.56
C TYR A 162 0.48 6.03 -0.50
N VAL A 163 0.67 7.26 -0.06
CA VAL A 163 1.35 8.32 -0.81
C VAL A 163 2.49 8.85 0.05
N HIS A 164 3.71 8.61 -0.37
CA HIS A 164 4.91 9.08 0.30
C HIS A 164 5.53 10.26 -0.45
N GLN A 165 5.87 11.31 0.27
CA GLN A 165 6.82 12.32 -0.19
C GLN A 165 8.16 12.01 0.45
N LEU A 166 9.11 11.53 -0.34
CA LEU A 166 10.42 11.12 0.12
C LEU A 166 11.47 12.14 -0.25
N LYS A 167 12.28 12.53 0.73
CA LYS A 167 13.43 13.41 0.58
C LYS A 167 14.69 12.57 0.37
N LYS A 168 15.43 12.83 -0.70
CA LYS A 168 16.72 12.20 -0.94
C LYS A 168 17.76 12.71 0.05
N THR A 169 18.54 11.78 0.61
CA THR A 169 19.65 12.06 1.51
C THR A 169 20.91 11.30 1.06
N ALA A 170 22.04 11.59 1.66
CA ALA A 170 23.28 10.84 1.38
C ALA A 170 23.16 9.35 1.70
N SER A 171 22.34 8.98 2.71
CA SER A 171 22.14 7.60 3.17
C SER A 171 20.87 6.92 2.62
N GLY A 172 20.17 7.50 1.64
CA GLY A 172 18.95 6.96 1.09
C GLY A 172 17.80 7.96 1.10
N TYR A 173 16.67 7.61 1.71
CA TYR A 173 15.47 8.45 1.77
C TYR A 173 15.04 8.74 3.20
N ARG A 174 14.30 9.87 3.37
CA ARG A 174 13.55 10.23 4.58
C ARG A 174 12.13 10.60 4.19
N ILE A 175 11.17 10.31 5.06
CA ILE A 175 9.76 10.61 4.85
C ILE A 175 9.49 12.06 5.24
N LYS A 176 9.10 12.90 4.28
CA LYS A 176 8.56 14.24 4.52
C LYS A 176 7.08 14.20 4.84
N ALA A 177 6.34 13.34 4.14
CA ALA A 177 4.95 13.06 4.43
C ALA A 177 4.62 11.62 4.02
N GLN A 178 3.89 10.93 4.89
CA GLN A 178 3.25 9.68 4.60
C GLN A 178 1.75 9.85 4.77
N ARG A 179 1.01 9.76 3.66
CA ARG A 179 -0.44 9.70 3.68
C ARG A 179 -0.88 8.25 3.51
N VAL A 180 -1.85 7.84 4.34
CA VAL A 180 -2.43 6.49 4.35
C VAL A 180 -3.93 6.59 4.06
N ASP A 181 -4.32 6.29 2.83
CA ASP A 181 -5.73 6.22 2.44
C ASP A 181 -6.22 4.78 2.64
N MET A 182 -6.91 4.52 3.74
CA MET A 182 -7.49 3.20 4.01
C MET A 182 -8.76 2.97 3.20
N THR A 183 -8.89 1.79 2.61
CA THR A 183 -10.10 1.38 1.86
C THR A 183 -11.34 1.36 2.75
N ASN A 184 -11.18 1.03 4.02
CA ASN A 184 -12.24 0.94 5.02
C ASN A 184 -12.17 2.05 6.09
N ALA A 185 -11.66 3.23 5.73
CA ALA A 185 -11.49 4.35 6.68
C ALA A 185 -12.78 4.74 7.41
N GLN A 186 -13.92 4.64 6.74
CA GLN A 186 -15.24 4.99 7.28
C GLN A 186 -16.05 3.77 7.79
N ALA A 187 -15.44 2.58 7.80
CA ALA A 187 -16.11 1.40 8.35
C ALA A 187 -16.12 1.44 9.88
N ALA A 188 -17.04 0.68 10.47
CA ALA A 188 -17.03 0.47 11.91
C ALA A 188 -15.79 -0.35 12.32
N PHE A 189 -15.07 0.13 13.32
CA PHE A 189 -13.96 -0.61 13.93
C PHE A 189 -14.40 -1.14 15.29
N ASP A 190 -14.18 -2.42 15.57
CA ASP A 190 -14.49 -3.04 16.85
C ASP A 190 -13.70 -2.42 18.01
N TYR A 191 -12.51 -1.90 17.71
CA TYR A 191 -11.67 -1.17 18.64
C TYR A 191 -10.72 -0.21 17.92
N VAL A 192 -10.22 0.76 18.65
CA VAL A 192 -9.33 1.81 18.14
C VAL A 192 -8.07 1.19 17.51
N LEU A 193 -7.68 1.71 16.37
CA LEU A 193 -6.40 1.37 15.76
C LEU A 193 -5.25 1.88 16.67
N GLN A 194 -4.41 0.96 17.12
CA GLN A 194 -3.35 1.25 18.09
C GLN A 194 -2.00 1.55 17.44
N VAL A 195 -1.84 1.16 16.18
CA VAL A 195 -0.57 1.11 15.49
C VAL A 195 -0.60 1.93 14.21
N TRP A 196 0.59 2.33 13.77
CA TRP A 196 0.75 2.85 12.41
C TRP A 196 0.58 1.73 11.40
N VAL A 197 -0.01 2.09 10.29
CA VAL A 197 -0.26 1.22 9.14
C VAL A 197 0.68 1.60 8.01
#